data_0a4795b7940b0e664f2672f5245a113e
#
_entry.id   0a4795b7940b0e664f2672f5245a113e
#
_cell.length_a   1.000
_cell.length_b   1.000
_cell.length_c   1.000
_cell.angle_alpha   90.00
_cell.angle_beta   90.00
_cell.angle_gamma   90.00
#
_symmetry.space_group_name_H-M   'P 1'
#
loop_
_entity.id
_entity.type
_entity.pdbx_description
1 polymer ?
#
loop_
_entity_poly.entity_id
_entity_poly.type
_entity_poly.pdbx_seq_one_letter_code
_entity_poly.pdbx_strand_id
1 'polypeptide(L)'
;MKNRVIYNITSYKREDTLINTIKSIYNQCDVINLALNDYDEIPVELYDKKINLFITDNDKGDAYKFYKLMDSEGYFFTIDDDLIYPENYTDYMIGKIEEYKRKSIVTLHSRSFESFPIKNFYGRYSIVNHFNSINPNDIKVQFGGTGVMAFHTDLFKIGMDYFREPNMADVWIGKYSNENNIDIICVKHNSGFVTQQKINESIYENEFKSDLKQTVITNN
;
A
#
# COMPACT_ATOMS: atom_id res chain seq x y z
N MET A 1 20.42 -10.40 -12.27
CA MET A 1 20.38 -9.85 -10.89
C MET A 1 19.24 -10.53 -10.15
N LYS A 2 19.42 -10.92 -8.90
CA LYS A 2 18.36 -11.49 -8.07
C LYS A 2 17.32 -10.39 -7.87
N ASN A 3 16.06 -10.62 -8.27
CA ASN A 3 14.98 -9.70 -8.01
C ASN A 3 14.76 -9.62 -6.49
N ARG A 4 15.18 -8.53 -5.87
CA ARG A 4 15.04 -8.33 -4.43
C ARG A 4 13.57 -8.16 -4.07
N VAL A 5 13.21 -8.66 -2.91
CA VAL A 5 11.89 -8.45 -2.31
C VAL A 5 12.00 -7.34 -1.27
N ILE A 6 11.34 -6.21 -1.53
CA ILE A 6 11.47 -4.97 -0.78
C ILE A 6 10.11 -4.62 -0.18
N TYR A 7 10.01 -4.66 1.13
CA TYR A 7 8.82 -4.20 1.85
C TYR A 7 8.98 -2.75 2.31
N ASN A 8 7.91 -1.99 2.19
CA ASN A 8 7.88 -0.58 2.54
C ASN A 8 6.68 -0.32 3.44
N ILE A 9 6.97 0.14 4.65
CA ILE A 9 6.00 0.33 5.74
C ILE A 9 6.07 1.77 6.20
N THR A 10 4.92 2.34 6.50
CA THR A 10 4.81 3.60 7.23
C THR A 10 4.02 3.34 8.50
N SER A 11 4.52 3.80 9.63
CA SER A 11 3.84 3.67 10.92
C SER A 11 3.76 5.03 11.62
N TYR A 12 2.61 5.30 12.24
CA TYR A 12 2.37 6.47 13.05
C TYR A 12 1.99 6.05 14.47
N LYS A 13 2.98 6.06 15.39
CA LYS A 13 2.79 5.77 16.84
C LYS A 13 2.05 4.46 17.16
N ARG A 14 2.31 3.37 16.39
CA ARG A 14 1.64 2.07 16.51
C ARG A 14 2.63 0.93 16.71
N GLU A 15 3.43 1.01 17.77
CA GLU A 15 4.54 0.08 18.03
C GLU A 15 4.10 -1.39 18.04
N ASP A 16 3.09 -1.75 18.83
CA ASP A 16 2.66 -3.15 19.01
C ASP A 16 2.21 -3.80 17.70
N THR A 17 1.39 -3.11 16.91
CA THR A 17 0.90 -3.64 15.64
C THR A 17 2.01 -3.68 14.61
N LEU A 18 2.87 -2.67 14.55
CA LEU A 18 4.02 -2.60 13.67
C LEU A 18 4.96 -3.80 13.86
N ILE A 19 5.33 -4.12 15.11
CA ILE A 19 6.22 -5.24 15.42
C ILE A 19 5.60 -6.56 14.97
N ASN A 20 4.30 -6.77 15.20
CA ASN A 20 3.61 -7.98 14.75
C ASN A 20 3.54 -8.06 13.21
N THR A 21 3.27 -6.95 12.55
CA THR A 21 3.31 -6.87 11.08
C THR A 21 4.68 -7.25 10.54
N ILE A 22 5.76 -6.66 11.09
CA ILE A 22 7.14 -6.97 10.69
C ILE A 22 7.45 -8.46 10.88
N LYS A 23 7.08 -9.05 12.02
CA LYS A 23 7.27 -10.49 12.26
C LYS A 23 6.62 -11.35 11.19
N SER A 24 5.43 -10.97 10.70
CA SER A 24 4.69 -11.74 9.70
C SER A 24 5.36 -11.77 8.32
N ILE A 25 6.16 -10.74 7.99
CA ILE A 25 6.80 -10.61 6.67
C ILE A 25 8.32 -10.79 6.70
N TYR A 26 8.94 -10.84 7.87
CA TYR A 26 10.40 -10.80 8.03
C TYR A 26 11.14 -11.88 7.25
N ASN A 27 10.61 -13.10 7.22
CA ASN A 27 11.21 -14.22 6.49
C ASN A 27 10.88 -14.24 5.00
N GLN A 28 9.99 -13.34 4.55
CA GLN A 28 9.51 -13.28 3.17
C GLN A 28 10.23 -12.21 2.34
N CYS A 29 11.17 -11.45 2.90
CA CYS A 29 11.80 -10.30 2.25
C CYS A 29 13.32 -10.27 2.38
N ASP A 30 13.96 -9.51 1.49
CA ASP A 30 15.39 -9.20 1.55
C ASP A 30 15.66 -7.92 2.36
N VAL A 31 14.72 -6.95 2.34
CA VAL A 31 14.84 -5.66 3.05
C VAL A 31 13.47 -5.08 3.39
N ILE A 32 13.42 -4.37 4.51
CA ILE A 32 12.26 -3.60 4.97
C ILE A 32 12.69 -2.13 5.07
N ASN A 33 12.06 -1.26 4.29
CA ASN A 33 12.16 0.18 4.46
C ASN A 33 11.01 0.63 5.37
N LEU A 34 11.33 1.21 6.51
CA LEU A 34 10.37 1.59 7.54
C LEU A 34 10.43 3.08 7.81
N ALA A 35 9.37 3.79 7.45
CA ALA A 35 9.16 5.18 7.83
C ALA A 35 8.40 5.25 9.17
N LEU A 36 9.04 5.84 10.18
CA LEU A 36 8.47 6.09 11.49
C LEU A 36 8.01 7.55 11.55
N ASN A 37 6.71 7.77 11.46
CA ASN A 37 6.12 9.08 11.46
C ASN A 37 5.86 9.54 12.91
N ASP A 38 6.50 10.63 13.29
CA ASP A 38 6.28 11.32 14.58
C ASP A 38 6.53 10.41 15.81
N TYR A 39 7.53 9.50 15.70
CA TYR A 39 8.00 8.67 16.80
C TYR A 39 8.99 9.44 17.65
N ASP A 40 8.77 9.50 18.96
CA ASP A 40 9.68 10.13 19.94
C ASP A 40 10.90 9.22 20.22
N GLU A 41 10.66 7.92 20.28
CA GLU A 41 11.69 6.88 20.51
C GLU A 41 11.54 5.74 19.52
N ILE A 42 12.66 5.14 19.15
CA ILE A 42 12.67 3.98 18.24
C ILE A 42 12.65 2.70 19.08
N PRO A 43 11.64 1.82 18.92
CA PRO A 43 11.62 0.51 19.57
C PRO A 43 12.89 -0.29 19.27
N VAL A 44 13.46 -0.90 20.31
CA VAL A 44 14.75 -1.62 20.20
C VAL A 44 14.69 -2.79 19.21
N GLU A 45 13.53 -3.41 19.03
CA GLU A 45 13.24 -4.50 18.11
C GLU A 45 13.40 -4.11 16.64
N LEU A 46 13.36 -2.80 16.34
CA LEU A 46 13.51 -2.29 14.98
C LEU A 46 14.95 -2.10 14.53
N TYR A 47 15.92 -2.22 15.46
CA TYR A 47 17.34 -2.18 15.11
C TYR A 47 17.80 -3.55 14.58
N ASP A 48 17.51 -3.80 13.30
CA ASP A 48 17.83 -5.04 12.60
C ASP A 48 18.49 -4.75 11.24
N LYS A 49 19.40 -5.65 10.81
CA LYS A 49 20.14 -5.50 9.55
C LYS A 49 19.28 -5.51 8.27
N LYS A 50 18.07 -6.04 8.34
CA LYS A 50 17.11 -6.02 7.23
C LYS A 50 16.27 -4.75 7.21
N ILE A 51 16.26 -3.96 8.29
CA ILE A 51 15.38 -2.80 8.45
C ILE A 51 16.16 -1.51 8.22
N ASN A 52 15.76 -0.77 7.20
CA ASN A 52 16.22 0.59 6.95
C ASN A 52 15.22 1.57 7.57
N LEU A 53 15.63 2.20 8.67
CA LEU A 53 14.80 3.16 9.40
C LEU A 53 14.88 4.56 8.78
N PHE A 54 13.73 5.22 8.70
CA PHE A 54 13.60 6.61 8.30
C PHE A 54 12.61 7.31 9.26
N ILE A 55 13.08 8.31 10.00
CA ILE A 55 12.23 9.09 10.93
C ILE A 55 11.74 10.34 10.20
N THR A 56 10.45 10.62 10.32
CA THR A 56 9.79 11.72 9.64
C THR A 56 8.84 12.47 10.60
N ASP A 57 8.50 13.70 10.23
CA ASP A 57 7.51 14.57 10.89
C ASP A 57 6.07 14.35 10.39
N ASN A 58 5.83 13.24 9.68
CA ASN A 58 4.52 12.86 9.15
C ASN A 58 3.93 13.80 8.08
N ASP A 59 4.72 14.70 7.48
CA ASP A 59 4.23 15.67 6.48
C ASP A 59 3.67 15.02 5.19
N LYS A 60 4.06 13.79 4.89
CA LYS A 60 3.55 12.99 3.75
C LYS A 60 2.65 11.83 4.18
N GLY A 61 2.50 11.56 5.46
CA GLY A 61 1.65 10.49 5.99
C GLY A 61 1.99 9.13 5.40
N ASP A 62 0.98 8.41 4.93
CA ASP A 62 1.09 7.05 4.36
C ASP A 62 1.91 6.98 3.06
N ALA A 63 2.11 8.10 2.36
CA ALA A 63 2.90 8.16 1.13
C ALA A 63 4.38 7.84 1.35
N TYR A 64 4.88 7.90 2.59
CA TYR A 64 6.24 7.48 2.91
C TYR A 64 6.53 6.00 2.62
N LYS A 65 5.53 5.16 2.35
CA LYS A 65 5.72 3.82 1.76
C LYS A 65 6.46 3.85 0.42
N PHE A 66 6.49 4.99 -0.25
CA PHE A 66 7.11 5.16 -1.58
C PHE A 66 8.46 5.90 -1.55
N TYR A 67 8.95 6.33 -0.39
CA TYR A 67 10.13 7.20 -0.30
C TYR A 67 11.40 6.56 -0.88
N LYS A 68 11.52 5.23 -0.87
CA LYS A 68 12.64 4.51 -1.48
C LYS A 68 12.39 4.01 -2.90
N LEU A 69 11.25 4.32 -3.52
CA LEU A 69 10.92 3.78 -4.83
C LEU A 69 11.93 4.15 -5.91
N MET A 70 12.44 5.39 -5.91
CA MET A 70 13.43 5.85 -6.89
C MET A 70 14.73 5.04 -6.84
N ASP A 71 15.15 4.61 -5.65
CA ASP A 71 16.42 3.90 -5.39
C ASP A 71 16.26 2.37 -5.36
N SER A 72 15.03 1.87 -5.46
CA SER A 72 14.74 0.43 -5.32
C SER A 72 14.77 -0.30 -6.65
N GLU A 73 15.27 -1.55 -6.65
CA GLU A 73 15.24 -2.45 -7.80
C GLU A 73 14.71 -3.84 -7.38
N GLY A 74 13.61 -4.29 -7.98
CA GLY A 74 12.99 -5.58 -7.72
C GLY A 74 11.49 -5.49 -7.45
N TYR A 75 10.98 -6.44 -6.66
CA TYR A 75 9.58 -6.48 -6.24
C TYR A 75 9.36 -5.52 -5.07
N PHE A 76 8.53 -4.53 -5.28
CA PHE A 76 8.23 -3.47 -4.34
C PHE A 76 6.85 -3.69 -3.74
N PHE A 77 6.82 -3.93 -2.43
CA PHE A 77 5.62 -4.14 -1.65
C PHE A 77 5.35 -2.92 -0.78
N THR A 78 4.14 -2.42 -0.77
CA THR A 78 3.68 -1.45 0.21
C THR A 78 2.66 -2.12 1.14
N ILE A 79 2.84 -1.97 2.43
CA ILE A 79 2.04 -2.64 3.46
C ILE A 79 1.67 -1.69 4.60
N ASP A 80 0.58 -1.98 5.30
CA ASP A 80 0.17 -1.25 6.50
C ASP A 80 0.77 -1.86 7.76
N ASP A 81 0.91 -1.05 8.80
CA ASP A 81 1.50 -1.41 10.09
C ASP A 81 0.54 -2.13 11.05
N ASP A 82 -0.70 -2.39 10.60
CA ASP A 82 -1.77 -3.01 11.40
C ASP A 82 -2.35 -4.28 10.76
N LEU A 83 -1.64 -4.84 9.76
CA LEU A 83 -2.05 -6.08 9.07
C LEU A 83 -1.08 -7.23 9.35
N ILE A 84 -1.63 -8.45 9.40
CA ILE A 84 -0.85 -9.70 9.46
C ILE A 84 -0.94 -10.39 8.10
N TYR A 85 0.21 -10.60 7.48
CA TYR A 85 0.36 -11.20 6.17
C TYR A 85 0.67 -12.69 6.31
N PRO A 86 0.04 -13.59 5.52
CA PRO A 86 0.33 -15.03 5.59
C PRO A 86 1.73 -15.35 5.06
N GLU A 87 2.28 -16.50 5.44
CA GLU A 87 3.63 -16.92 5.06
C GLU A 87 3.85 -17.02 3.54
N ASN A 88 2.80 -17.22 2.76
CA ASN A 88 2.85 -17.29 1.30
C ASN A 88 2.45 -16.00 0.59
N TYR A 89 2.32 -14.88 1.33
CA TYR A 89 1.88 -13.61 0.76
C TYR A 89 2.82 -13.10 -0.35
N THR A 90 4.12 -13.10 -0.07
CA THR A 90 5.13 -12.66 -1.03
C THR A 90 5.10 -13.49 -2.31
N ASP A 91 5.14 -14.81 -2.19
CA ASP A 91 5.15 -15.72 -3.34
C ASP A 91 3.88 -15.58 -4.16
N TYR A 92 2.73 -15.43 -3.49
CA TYR A 92 1.46 -15.21 -4.14
C TYR A 92 1.45 -13.93 -4.98
N MET A 93 1.85 -12.80 -4.37
CA MET A 93 1.85 -11.50 -5.05
C MET A 93 2.89 -11.44 -6.18
N ILE A 94 4.07 -12.03 -5.99
CA ILE A 94 5.09 -12.16 -7.06
C ILE A 94 4.55 -12.98 -8.21
N GLY A 95 3.90 -14.12 -7.93
CA GLY A 95 3.26 -14.93 -8.94
C GLY A 95 2.27 -14.14 -9.80
N LYS A 96 1.49 -13.26 -9.17
CA LYS A 96 0.57 -12.35 -9.86
C LYS A 96 1.28 -11.27 -10.68
N ILE A 97 2.33 -10.65 -10.14
CA ILE A 97 3.15 -9.69 -10.90
C ILE A 97 3.73 -10.33 -12.16
N GLU A 98 4.24 -11.55 -12.07
CA GLU A 98 4.80 -12.29 -13.22
C GLU A 98 3.73 -12.74 -14.21
N GLU A 99 2.54 -13.17 -13.74
CA GLU A 99 1.37 -13.49 -14.56
C GLU A 99 1.00 -12.31 -15.47
N TYR A 100 1.04 -11.09 -14.91
CA TYR A 100 0.84 -9.83 -15.64
C TYR A 100 2.12 -9.27 -16.29
N LYS A 101 3.19 -10.08 -16.40
CA LYS A 101 4.45 -9.74 -17.11
C LYS A 101 5.10 -8.44 -16.59
N ARG A 102 4.98 -8.16 -15.29
CA ARG A 102 5.47 -6.95 -14.61
C ARG A 102 4.91 -5.63 -15.19
N LYS A 103 3.76 -5.70 -15.85
CA LYS A 103 3.14 -4.53 -16.50
C LYS A 103 1.94 -3.98 -15.74
N SER A 104 1.68 -4.48 -14.55
CA SER A 104 0.55 -4.06 -13.72
C SER A 104 0.96 -3.94 -12.26
N ILE A 105 0.24 -3.07 -11.54
CA ILE A 105 0.21 -3.08 -10.08
C ILE A 105 -0.77 -4.15 -9.66
N VAL A 106 -0.44 -4.95 -8.65
CA VAL A 106 -1.35 -5.93 -8.04
C VAL A 106 -1.69 -5.53 -6.62
N THR A 107 -2.92 -5.76 -6.20
CA THR A 107 -3.41 -5.40 -4.86
C THR A 107 -4.51 -6.38 -4.41
N LEU A 108 -4.81 -6.43 -3.09
CA LEU A 108 -5.93 -7.20 -2.54
C LEU A 108 -7.11 -6.31 -2.11
N HIS A 109 -6.93 -4.99 -2.14
CA HIS A 109 -7.96 -4.01 -1.80
C HIS A 109 -8.12 -3.00 -2.91
N SER A 110 -9.35 -2.64 -3.25
CA SER A 110 -9.57 -1.72 -4.36
C SER A 110 -10.84 -0.91 -4.24
N ARG A 111 -10.84 0.19 -5.00
CA ARG A 111 -12.02 1.03 -5.21
C ARG A 111 -12.15 1.36 -6.69
N SER A 112 -13.41 1.36 -7.17
CA SER A 112 -13.75 1.74 -8.54
C SER A 112 -15.04 2.54 -8.57
N PHE A 113 -15.25 3.28 -9.64
CA PHE A 113 -16.42 4.11 -9.87
C PHE A 113 -17.00 3.82 -11.27
N GLU A 114 -18.32 3.84 -11.40
CA GLU A 114 -18.99 3.59 -12.67
C GLU A 114 -18.85 4.75 -13.66
N SER A 115 -18.70 5.98 -13.14
CA SER A 115 -18.60 7.18 -13.98
C SER A 115 -17.81 8.30 -13.30
N PHE A 116 -17.26 9.19 -14.13
CA PHE A 116 -16.60 10.43 -13.71
C PHE A 116 -17.35 11.64 -14.28
N PRO A 117 -17.32 12.81 -13.60
CA PRO A 117 -16.67 13.05 -12.30
C PRO A 117 -17.44 12.39 -11.16
N ILE A 118 -16.71 11.94 -10.13
CA ILE A 118 -17.29 11.37 -8.92
C ILE A 118 -17.79 12.47 -7.98
N LYS A 119 -18.82 12.16 -7.18
CA LYS A 119 -19.35 13.09 -6.16
C LYS A 119 -18.63 12.99 -4.84
N ASN A 120 -18.32 11.76 -4.41
CA ASN A 120 -17.66 11.44 -3.17
C ASN A 120 -16.74 10.23 -3.37
N PHE A 121 -15.51 10.28 -2.90
CA PHE A 121 -14.56 9.16 -3.02
C PHE A 121 -15.00 7.97 -2.16
N TYR A 122 -15.40 8.20 -0.91
CA TYR A 122 -15.93 7.16 -0.02
C TYR A 122 -17.45 6.97 -0.10
N GLY A 123 -18.08 7.53 -1.10
CA GLY A 123 -19.54 7.50 -1.26
C GLY A 123 -20.10 6.13 -1.68
N ARG A 124 -21.42 6.00 -1.55
CA ARG A 124 -22.19 4.77 -1.86
C ARG A 124 -22.12 4.30 -3.32
N TYR A 125 -21.64 5.13 -4.22
CA TYR A 125 -21.48 4.81 -5.64
C TYR A 125 -20.11 4.24 -6.00
N SER A 126 -19.26 4.00 -5.00
CA SER A 126 -18.00 3.29 -5.20
C SER A 126 -18.19 1.78 -5.04
N ILE A 127 -17.53 1.03 -5.91
CA ILE A 127 -17.41 -0.43 -5.82
C ILE A 127 -16.11 -0.73 -5.07
N VAL A 128 -16.22 -1.41 -3.94
CA VAL A 128 -15.06 -1.74 -3.09
C VAL A 128 -14.88 -3.25 -3.04
N ASN A 129 -13.68 -3.72 -3.36
CA ASN A 129 -13.24 -5.07 -3.06
C ASN A 129 -12.32 -4.99 -1.84
N HIS A 130 -12.76 -5.49 -0.72
CA HIS A 130 -12.02 -5.39 0.54
C HIS A 130 -11.08 -6.57 0.70
N PHE A 131 -9.82 -6.34 1.13
CA PHE A 131 -8.80 -7.39 1.31
C PHE A 131 -9.23 -8.52 2.27
N ASN A 132 -10.15 -8.24 3.17
CA ASN A 132 -10.71 -9.24 4.12
C ASN A 132 -11.94 -9.97 3.58
N SER A 133 -12.46 -9.58 2.41
CA SER A 133 -13.58 -10.25 1.76
C SER A 133 -13.08 -11.27 0.73
N ILE A 134 -13.98 -12.11 0.24
CA ILE A 134 -13.65 -12.99 -0.89
C ILE A 134 -13.64 -12.17 -2.19
N ASN A 135 -12.59 -12.29 -2.98
CA ASN A 135 -12.52 -11.81 -4.35
C ASN A 135 -12.26 -13.02 -5.27
N PRO A 136 -13.26 -13.53 -5.99
CA PRO A 136 -13.16 -14.80 -6.71
C PRO A 136 -12.35 -14.72 -8.00
N ASN A 137 -12.15 -13.52 -8.56
CA ASN A 137 -11.48 -13.30 -9.85
C ASN A 137 -10.52 -12.12 -9.76
N ASP A 138 -9.52 -12.10 -10.64
CA ASP A 138 -8.71 -10.92 -10.86
C ASP A 138 -9.55 -9.87 -11.59
N ILE A 139 -9.55 -8.63 -11.10
CA ILE A 139 -10.39 -7.54 -11.60
C ILE A 139 -9.53 -6.30 -11.84
N LYS A 140 -9.61 -5.71 -13.03
CA LYS A 140 -9.01 -4.40 -13.30
C LYS A 140 -9.80 -3.31 -12.57
N VAL A 141 -9.08 -2.45 -11.85
CA VAL A 141 -9.67 -1.43 -10.96
C VAL A 141 -9.00 -0.07 -11.16
N GLN A 142 -9.61 0.99 -10.64
CA GLN A 142 -9.09 2.35 -10.78
C GLN A 142 -8.13 2.74 -9.64
N PHE A 143 -8.41 2.28 -8.42
CA PHE A 143 -7.63 2.57 -7.23
C PHE A 143 -7.31 1.29 -6.46
N GLY A 144 -6.07 1.11 -6.08
CA GLY A 144 -5.59 0.00 -5.28
C GLY A 144 -5.18 0.44 -3.88
N GLY A 145 -5.56 -0.32 -2.85
CA GLY A 145 -5.15 -0.05 -1.47
C GLY A 145 -3.67 -0.29 -1.26
N THR A 146 -2.94 0.72 -0.80
CA THR A 146 -1.49 0.67 -0.62
C THR A 146 -1.04 -0.14 0.59
N GLY A 147 -1.96 -0.59 1.44
CA GLY A 147 -1.66 -1.52 2.54
C GLY A 147 -1.48 -2.98 2.10
N VAL A 148 -1.84 -3.32 0.86
CA VAL A 148 -1.78 -4.70 0.32
C VAL A 148 -1.43 -4.68 -1.16
N MET A 149 -0.49 -3.82 -1.56
CA MET A 149 -0.11 -3.56 -2.94
C MET A 149 1.31 -4.05 -3.23
N ALA A 150 1.54 -4.52 -4.46
CA ALA A 150 2.87 -4.86 -4.93
C ALA A 150 3.01 -4.64 -6.44
N PHE A 151 4.25 -4.38 -6.90
CA PHE A 151 4.62 -4.28 -8.31
C PHE A 151 6.13 -4.51 -8.49
N HIS A 152 6.58 -4.70 -9.73
CA HIS A 152 8.01 -4.70 -10.02
C HIS A 152 8.47 -3.28 -10.39
N THR A 153 9.63 -2.86 -9.91
CA THR A 153 10.13 -1.49 -10.09
C THR A 153 10.49 -1.12 -11.53
N ASP A 154 10.53 -2.09 -12.45
CA ASP A 154 10.64 -1.82 -13.89
C ASP A 154 9.38 -1.15 -14.45
N LEU A 155 8.26 -1.23 -13.73
CA LEU A 155 6.97 -0.70 -14.17
C LEU A 155 6.97 0.83 -14.16
N PHE A 156 7.41 1.42 -13.04
CA PHE A 156 7.53 2.88 -12.89
C PHE A 156 8.42 3.28 -11.71
N LYS A 157 8.80 4.54 -11.71
CA LYS A 157 9.51 5.23 -10.63
C LYS A 157 8.87 6.60 -10.43
N ILE A 158 8.55 6.95 -9.20
CA ILE A 158 8.03 8.28 -8.83
C ILE A 158 8.73 8.78 -7.57
N GLY A 159 9.00 10.09 -7.51
CA GLY A 159 9.55 10.75 -6.33
C GLY A 159 8.48 11.19 -5.35
N MET A 160 8.89 11.56 -4.14
CA MET A 160 7.98 12.00 -3.07
C MET A 160 7.24 13.33 -3.38
N ASP A 161 7.75 14.12 -4.30
CA ASP A 161 7.14 15.37 -4.78
C ASP A 161 5.81 15.14 -5.54
N TYR A 162 5.58 13.93 -6.05
CA TYR A 162 4.32 13.56 -6.67
C TYR A 162 3.16 13.49 -5.65
N PHE A 163 3.45 13.07 -4.42
CA PHE A 163 2.46 12.98 -3.33
C PHE A 163 2.29 14.35 -2.67
N ARG A 164 1.36 15.16 -3.18
CA ARG A 164 1.16 16.55 -2.75
C ARG A 164 0.39 16.70 -1.46
N GLU A 165 -0.51 15.76 -1.18
CA GLU A 165 -1.35 15.74 0.02
C GLU A 165 -1.08 14.44 0.82
N PRO A 166 -0.95 14.48 2.15
CA PRO A 166 -0.72 13.30 2.98
C PRO A 166 -1.95 12.40 3.08
N ASN A 167 -1.75 11.17 3.53
CA ASN A 167 -2.78 10.18 3.84
C ASN A 167 -3.71 9.80 2.67
N MET A 168 -3.20 9.88 1.46
CA MET A 168 -3.94 9.58 0.22
C MET A 168 -3.06 8.87 -0.82
N ALA A 169 -2.12 8.05 -0.38
CA ALA A 169 -1.20 7.37 -1.29
C ALA A 169 -1.92 6.51 -2.33
N ASP A 170 -3.02 5.87 -1.96
CA ASP A 170 -3.88 5.08 -2.85
C ASP A 170 -4.51 5.93 -3.97
N VAL A 171 -4.96 7.14 -3.66
CA VAL A 171 -5.51 8.09 -4.64
C VAL A 171 -4.42 8.57 -5.60
N TRP A 172 -3.24 8.95 -5.08
CA TRP A 172 -2.12 9.41 -5.90
C TRP A 172 -1.59 8.31 -6.82
N ILE A 173 -1.47 7.07 -6.35
CA ILE A 173 -1.04 5.94 -7.19
C ILE A 173 -2.12 5.60 -8.24
N GLY A 174 -3.40 5.64 -7.88
CA GLY A 174 -4.50 5.46 -8.83
C GLY A 174 -4.47 6.51 -9.95
N LYS A 175 -4.29 7.79 -9.58
CA LYS A 175 -4.14 8.90 -10.54
C LYS A 175 -2.93 8.69 -11.45
N TYR A 176 -1.75 8.43 -10.87
CA TYR A 176 -0.53 8.16 -11.64
C TYR A 176 -0.72 7.01 -12.63
N SER A 177 -1.33 5.94 -12.19
CA SER A 177 -1.58 4.75 -13.01
C SER A 177 -2.50 5.07 -14.19
N ASN A 178 -3.56 5.83 -13.95
CA ASN A 178 -4.48 6.27 -15.00
C ASN A 178 -3.80 7.18 -16.03
N GLU A 179 -3.03 8.18 -15.58
CA GLU A 179 -2.28 9.10 -16.44
C GLU A 179 -1.23 8.41 -17.32
N ASN A 180 -0.67 7.29 -16.85
CA ASN A 180 0.41 6.55 -17.52
C ASN A 180 -0.07 5.23 -18.16
N ASN A 181 -1.38 4.96 -18.20
CA ASN A 181 -1.97 3.73 -18.74
C ASN A 181 -1.41 2.46 -18.08
N ILE A 182 -1.19 2.49 -16.78
CA ILE A 182 -0.77 1.36 -15.97
C ILE A 182 -2.01 0.69 -15.36
N ASP A 183 -2.17 -0.60 -15.58
CA ASP A 183 -3.28 -1.35 -15.01
C ASP A 183 -3.05 -1.63 -13.53
N ILE A 184 -4.08 -1.43 -12.71
CA ILE A 184 -4.16 -1.91 -11.34
C ILE A 184 -5.10 -3.10 -11.32
N ILE A 185 -4.61 -4.25 -10.81
CA ILE A 185 -5.39 -5.48 -10.72
C ILE A 185 -5.63 -5.83 -9.26
N CYS A 186 -6.89 -5.84 -8.85
CA CYS A 186 -7.29 -6.46 -7.60
C CYS A 186 -7.34 -7.96 -7.81
N VAL A 187 -6.37 -8.69 -7.26
CA VAL A 187 -6.19 -10.12 -7.52
C VAL A 187 -7.13 -10.97 -6.68
N LYS A 188 -7.51 -12.14 -7.18
CA LYS A 188 -8.39 -13.08 -6.48
C LYS A 188 -7.79 -13.48 -5.13
N HIS A 189 -8.62 -13.60 -4.10
CA HIS A 189 -8.19 -14.08 -2.79
C HIS A 189 -9.40 -14.56 -1.97
N ASN A 190 -9.12 -15.38 -0.98
CA ASN A 190 -10.12 -15.83 -0.03
C ASN A 190 -10.31 -14.78 1.08
N SER A 191 -11.47 -14.81 1.72
CA SER A 191 -11.68 -14.05 2.96
C SER A 191 -10.66 -14.44 4.02
N GLY A 192 -10.12 -13.43 4.72
CA GLY A 192 -9.13 -13.65 5.78
C GLY A 192 -7.73 -14.05 5.28
N PHE A 193 -7.41 -13.88 3.98
CA PHE A 193 -6.06 -14.11 3.47
C PHE A 193 -5.04 -13.18 4.13
N VAL A 194 -5.39 -11.90 4.29
CA VAL A 194 -4.69 -10.93 5.15
C VAL A 194 -5.63 -10.56 6.28
N THR A 195 -5.16 -10.47 7.52
CA THR A 195 -6.00 -10.17 8.68
C THR A 195 -5.60 -8.85 9.32
N GLN A 196 -6.61 -8.10 9.77
CA GLN A 196 -6.40 -6.82 10.44
C GLN A 196 -6.23 -7.02 11.94
N GLN A 197 -5.25 -6.36 12.52
CA GLN A 197 -5.07 -6.26 13.96
C GLN A 197 -6.06 -5.24 14.55
N LYS A 198 -6.33 -5.35 15.85
CA LYS A 198 -7.15 -4.35 16.54
C LYS A 198 -6.34 -3.07 16.73
N ILE A 199 -6.87 -1.96 16.27
CA ILE A 199 -6.31 -0.61 16.44
C ILE A 199 -7.34 0.29 17.12
N ASN A 200 -6.87 1.27 17.88
CA ASN A 200 -7.74 2.23 18.58
C ASN A 200 -8.22 3.36 17.66
N GLU A 201 -7.42 3.72 16.65
CA GLU A 201 -7.74 4.78 15.67
C GLU A 201 -7.25 4.40 14.28
N SER A 202 -8.05 4.69 13.25
CA SER A 202 -7.63 4.50 11.85
C SER A 202 -7.64 5.83 11.09
N ILE A 203 -6.74 5.97 10.13
CA ILE A 203 -6.71 7.11 9.19
C ILE A 203 -8.06 7.18 8.43
N TYR A 204 -8.60 6.02 8.05
CA TYR A 204 -9.87 5.92 7.34
C TYR A 204 -11.03 6.56 8.10
N GLU A 205 -11.14 6.35 9.42
CA GLU A 205 -12.23 6.93 10.23
C GLU A 205 -12.17 8.46 10.29
N ASN A 206 -10.97 9.03 10.24
CA ASN A 206 -10.78 10.47 10.23
C ASN A 206 -11.04 11.07 8.85
N GLU A 207 -10.55 10.44 7.77
CA GLU A 207 -10.72 10.91 6.39
C GLU A 207 -12.13 10.66 5.83
N PHE A 208 -12.84 9.64 6.31
CA PHE A 208 -14.22 9.33 5.89
C PHE A 208 -15.20 10.48 6.16
N LYS A 209 -14.92 11.30 7.18
CA LYS A 209 -15.76 12.45 7.54
C LYS A 209 -15.71 13.58 6.52
N SER A 210 -14.64 13.66 5.71
CA SER A 210 -14.49 14.68 4.66
C SER A 210 -13.58 14.16 3.54
N ASP A 211 -14.14 13.55 2.53
CA ASP A 211 -13.44 13.03 1.35
C ASP A 211 -13.30 14.05 0.21
N LEU A 212 -13.44 15.34 0.51
CA LEU A 212 -13.39 16.40 -0.49
C LEU A 212 -12.06 16.42 -1.25
N LYS A 213 -10.94 16.26 -0.55
CA LYS A 213 -9.59 16.26 -1.15
C LYS A 213 -9.43 15.08 -2.10
N GLN A 214 -9.78 13.86 -1.66
CA GLN A 214 -9.75 12.65 -2.46
C GLN A 214 -10.61 12.80 -3.71
N THR A 215 -11.82 13.34 -3.56
CA THR A 215 -12.77 13.58 -4.65
C THR A 215 -12.21 14.56 -5.68
N VAL A 216 -11.60 15.66 -5.24
CA VAL A 216 -11.00 16.67 -6.12
C VAL A 216 -9.82 16.10 -6.90
N ILE A 217 -8.92 15.38 -6.23
CA ILE A 217 -7.74 14.77 -6.87
C ILE A 217 -8.16 13.73 -7.91
N THR A 218 -9.19 12.94 -7.59
CA THR A 218 -9.71 11.89 -8.47
C THR A 218 -10.37 12.45 -9.72
N ASN A 219 -10.97 13.64 -9.65
CA ASN A 219 -11.68 14.27 -10.78
C ASN A 219 -10.77 15.14 -11.68
N ASN A 220 -9.55 15.44 -11.26
CA ASN A 220 -8.57 16.23 -12.01
C ASN A 220 -7.52 15.35 -12.70
#